data_0e4b32ae22ea945d1080b08abb443df4
#
_entry.id   0e4b32ae22ea945d1080b08abb443df4
#
_cell.length_a   1.000
_cell.length_b   1.000
_cell.length_c   1.000
_cell.angle_alpha   90.00
_cell.angle_beta   90.00
_cell.angle_gamma   90.00
#
_symmetry.space_group_name_H-M   'P 1'
#
loop_
_entity.id
_entity.type
_entity.pdbx_description
1 polymer ?
#
loop_
_entity_poly.entity_id
_entity_poly.type
_entity_poly.pdbx_seq_one_letter_code
_entity_poly.pdbx_strand_id
1 'polypeptide(L)'
;MNNWLNRTEYLIGENNVNKLTQAHVAVFGCGGVGSYVIEALARSGVGNLTLIDKDVVDITNINRQLIADTSTVGKPKVEVEKERLLKINPNLNITTYQMFYDASQADKILSTQFDYVVDAIDCVTSKINLVEECNKRNIPIICSMGTGNKLDPTKFEIADISKTSVCPLAKVMRKELGKRGIKHLKVVYSKEEPKRFDVDNKRTPASISFVPSVAGLILASEVVKDLIS
;
A
#
# COMPACT_ATOMS: atom_id res chain seq x y z
N MET A 1 -20.17 -26.27 0.70
CA MET A 1 -18.77 -26.50 0.28
C MET A 1 -17.88 -25.70 1.21
N ASN A 2 -16.76 -26.25 1.68
CA ASN A 2 -15.83 -25.46 2.49
C ASN A 2 -15.18 -24.39 1.60
N ASN A 3 -15.58 -23.14 1.79
CA ASN A 3 -14.99 -21.99 1.13
C ASN A 3 -13.84 -21.48 2.03
N TRP A 4 -12.68 -21.15 1.45
CA TRP A 4 -11.53 -20.62 2.17
C TRP A 4 -11.82 -19.30 2.90
N LEU A 5 -12.87 -18.55 2.50
CA LEU A 5 -13.35 -17.33 3.14
C LEU A 5 -14.36 -17.58 4.29
N ASN A 6 -14.73 -18.82 4.64
CA ASN A 6 -15.76 -19.08 5.65
C ASN A 6 -15.50 -18.36 6.98
N ARG A 7 -14.22 -18.31 7.43
CA ARG A 7 -13.88 -17.61 8.68
C ARG A 7 -14.02 -16.10 8.57
N THR A 8 -13.76 -15.54 7.40
CA THR A 8 -14.01 -14.12 7.12
C THR A 8 -15.51 -13.85 7.09
N GLU A 9 -16.28 -14.71 6.43
CA GLU A 9 -17.72 -14.63 6.34
C GLU A 9 -18.40 -14.68 7.73
N TYR A 10 -17.93 -15.55 8.63
CA TYR A 10 -18.43 -15.60 10.02
C TYR A 10 -18.17 -14.30 10.79
N LEU A 11 -17.14 -13.55 10.44
CA LEU A 11 -16.77 -12.31 11.10
C LEU A 11 -17.52 -11.10 10.56
N ILE A 12 -17.64 -10.98 9.23
CA ILE A 12 -18.17 -9.79 8.57
C ILE A 12 -19.51 -10.01 7.86
N GLY A 13 -19.97 -11.25 7.72
CA GLY A 13 -21.20 -11.63 7.03
C GLY A 13 -21.05 -11.81 5.52
N GLU A 14 -21.92 -12.61 4.94
CA GLU A 14 -21.92 -12.96 3.50
C GLU A 14 -22.02 -11.72 2.59
N ASN A 15 -22.90 -10.77 2.91
CA ASN A 15 -23.07 -9.55 2.12
C ASN A 15 -21.77 -8.74 2.00
N ASN A 16 -20.98 -8.66 3.07
CA ASN A 16 -19.72 -7.93 3.05
C ASN A 16 -18.61 -8.71 2.32
N VAL A 17 -18.60 -10.04 2.41
CA VAL A 17 -17.72 -10.87 1.57
C VAL A 17 -18.04 -10.64 0.10
N ASN A 18 -19.34 -10.57 -0.28
CA ASN A 18 -19.75 -10.28 -1.65
C ASN A 18 -19.33 -8.88 -2.11
N LYS A 19 -19.41 -7.84 -1.24
CA LYS A 19 -18.87 -6.51 -1.56
C LYS A 19 -17.36 -6.58 -1.85
N LEU A 20 -16.58 -7.27 -1.02
CA LEU A 20 -15.14 -7.41 -1.22
C LEU A 20 -14.80 -8.16 -2.51
N THR A 21 -15.53 -9.23 -2.85
CA THR A 21 -15.27 -9.99 -4.08
C THR A 21 -15.57 -9.22 -5.36
N GLN A 22 -16.39 -8.19 -5.29
CA GLN A 22 -16.68 -7.28 -6.42
C GLN A 22 -15.73 -6.09 -6.44
N ALA A 23 -15.15 -5.71 -5.30
CA ALA A 23 -14.32 -4.52 -5.16
C ALA A 23 -13.06 -4.59 -6.03
N HIS A 24 -12.66 -3.42 -6.56
CA HIS A 24 -11.43 -3.22 -7.32
C HIS A 24 -10.51 -2.23 -6.61
N VAL A 25 -9.38 -2.73 -6.12
CA VAL A 25 -8.40 -1.92 -5.39
C VAL A 25 -7.11 -1.80 -6.20
N ALA A 26 -6.62 -0.56 -6.37
CA ALA A 26 -5.30 -0.31 -6.94
C ALA A 26 -4.28 -0.10 -5.82
N VAL A 27 -3.11 -0.76 -5.93
CA VAL A 27 -2.00 -0.61 -4.99
C VAL A 27 -0.78 -0.11 -5.75
N PHE A 28 -0.33 1.07 -5.38
CA PHE A 28 0.86 1.71 -5.94
C PHE A 28 2.05 1.47 -5.02
N GLY A 29 3.04 0.71 -5.51
CA GLY A 29 4.20 0.24 -4.79
C GLY A 29 4.01 -1.17 -4.19
N CYS A 30 4.85 -2.13 -4.64
CA CYS A 30 4.90 -3.52 -4.17
C CYS A 30 6.13 -3.77 -3.28
N GLY A 31 6.49 -2.77 -2.48
CA GLY A 31 7.63 -2.82 -1.56
C GLY A 31 7.29 -3.44 -0.19
N GLY A 32 8.07 -3.05 0.84
CA GLY A 32 7.90 -3.58 2.21
C GLY A 32 6.55 -3.28 2.86
N VAL A 33 5.85 -2.23 2.44
CA VAL A 33 4.48 -1.91 2.86
C VAL A 33 3.49 -2.54 1.90
N GLY A 34 3.61 -2.24 0.60
CA GLY A 34 2.61 -2.61 -0.40
C GLY A 34 2.43 -4.11 -0.55
N SER A 35 3.50 -4.92 -0.47
CA SER A 35 3.38 -6.38 -0.57
C SER A 35 2.49 -6.98 0.54
N TYR A 36 2.54 -6.43 1.75
CA TYR A 36 1.66 -6.87 2.84
C TYR A 36 0.23 -6.32 2.71
N VAL A 37 0.06 -5.12 2.13
CA VAL A 37 -1.29 -4.64 1.75
C VAL A 37 -1.93 -5.60 0.77
N ILE A 38 -1.23 -5.91 -0.31
CA ILE A 38 -1.70 -6.75 -1.41
C ILE A 38 -2.09 -8.15 -0.90
N GLU A 39 -1.20 -8.78 -0.13
CA GLU A 39 -1.45 -10.09 0.49
C GLU A 39 -2.71 -10.07 1.38
N ALA A 40 -2.83 -9.05 2.23
CA ALA A 40 -3.97 -8.95 3.16
C ALA A 40 -5.29 -8.71 2.43
N LEU A 41 -5.32 -7.86 1.40
CA LEU A 41 -6.52 -7.62 0.59
C LEU A 41 -6.96 -8.89 -0.14
N ALA A 42 -6.03 -9.61 -0.77
CA ALA A 42 -6.32 -10.86 -1.45
C ALA A 42 -6.88 -11.92 -0.48
N ARG A 43 -6.28 -12.05 0.72
CA ARG A 43 -6.75 -12.98 1.77
C ARG A 43 -8.06 -12.55 2.43
N SER A 44 -8.42 -11.28 2.35
CA SER A 44 -9.71 -10.78 2.82
C SER A 44 -10.84 -10.99 1.81
N GLY A 45 -10.52 -11.42 0.58
CA GLY A 45 -11.50 -11.73 -0.44
C GLY A 45 -11.75 -10.60 -1.46
N VAL A 46 -10.90 -9.57 -1.50
CA VAL A 46 -10.96 -8.56 -2.60
C VAL A 46 -10.77 -9.27 -3.93
N GLY A 47 -11.71 -9.05 -4.87
CA GLY A 47 -11.79 -9.83 -6.10
C GLY A 47 -10.99 -9.26 -7.26
N ASN A 48 -10.67 -7.97 -7.25
CA ASN A 48 -9.91 -7.33 -8.33
C ASN A 48 -8.80 -6.46 -7.77
N LEU A 49 -7.56 -6.69 -8.22
CA LEU A 49 -6.39 -5.92 -7.83
C LEU A 49 -5.67 -5.37 -9.06
N THR A 50 -5.27 -4.11 -8.98
CA THR A 50 -4.34 -3.51 -9.93
C THR A 50 -3.05 -3.14 -9.19
N LEU A 51 -1.91 -3.68 -9.65
CA LEU A 51 -0.61 -3.53 -9.00
C LEU A 51 0.31 -2.70 -9.88
N ILE A 52 0.90 -1.66 -9.29
CA ILE A 52 1.78 -0.73 -9.99
C ILE A 52 3.12 -0.63 -9.26
N ASP A 53 4.20 -1.08 -9.89
CA ASP A 53 5.58 -0.94 -9.40
C ASP A 53 6.55 -1.04 -10.55
N LYS A 54 7.60 -0.22 -10.58
CA LYS A 54 8.62 -0.24 -11.64
C LYS A 54 9.73 -1.26 -11.41
N ASP A 55 9.94 -1.68 -10.15
CA ASP A 55 11.14 -2.36 -9.71
C ASP A 55 11.12 -3.86 -9.98
N VAL A 56 12.32 -4.40 -10.05
CA VAL A 56 12.57 -5.83 -9.89
C VAL A 56 12.91 -6.12 -8.42
N VAL A 57 12.79 -7.37 -8.01
CA VAL A 57 13.21 -7.81 -6.67
C VAL A 57 14.73 -7.71 -6.57
N ASP A 58 15.20 -7.03 -5.55
CA ASP A 58 16.62 -6.92 -5.21
C ASP A 58 16.94 -7.75 -3.96
N ILE A 59 18.18 -8.24 -3.85
CA ILE A 59 18.62 -9.06 -2.72
C ILE A 59 18.43 -8.33 -1.38
N THR A 60 18.57 -7.01 -1.36
CA THR A 60 18.37 -6.17 -0.17
C THR A 60 16.90 -6.04 0.24
N ASN A 61 15.97 -6.51 -0.58
CA ASN A 61 14.54 -6.51 -0.28
C ASN A 61 14.12 -7.68 0.61
N ILE A 62 14.91 -8.76 0.63
CA ILE A 62 14.58 -10.02 1.32
C ILE A 62 14.29 -9.80 2.81
N ASN A 63 14.94 -8.82 3.42
CA ASN A 63 14.76 -8.56 4.85
C ASN A 63 13.38 -8.02 5.24
N ARG A 64 12.53 -7.56 4.26
CA ARG A 64 11.28 -6.87 4.60
C ARG A 64 10.15 -6.93 3.57
N GLN A 65 10.40 -7.34 2.34
CA GLN A 65 9.38 -7.45 1.30
C GLN A 65 8.89 -8.89 1.20
N LEU A 66 7.59 -9.09 1.31
CA LEU A 66 6.97 -10.42 1.40
C LEU A 66 7.30 -11.33 0.21
N ILE A 67 7.39 -10.74 -0.97
CA ILE A 67 7.65 -11.43 -2.24
C ILE A 67 9.12 -11.69 -2.53
N ALA A 68 10.01 -11.10 -1.72
CA ALA A 68 11.43 -11.17 -1.96
C ALA A 68 12.05 -12.37 -1.24
N ASP A 69 12.57 -13.29 -2.00
CA ASP A 69 13.38 -14.42 -1.56
C ASP A 69 14.50 -14.70 -2.58
N THR A 70 15.35 -15.68 -2.29
CA THR A 70 16.50 -16.03 -3.17
C THR A 70 16.09 -16.51 -4.54
N SER A 71 14.86 -17.01 -4.74
CA SER A 71 14.34 -17.51 -6.01
C SER A 71 13.66 -16.42 -6.86
N THR A 72 13.35 -15.28 -6.26
CA THR A 72 12.62 -14.17 -6.90
C THR A 72 13.49 -12.97 -7.26
N VAL A 73 14.75 -12.91 -6.80
CA VAL A 73 15.70 -11.84 -7.15
C VAL A 73 15.83 -11.69 -8.67
N GLY A 74 15.73 -10.44 -9.15
CA GLY A 74 15.78 -10.09 -10.57
C GLY A 74 14.46 -10.17 -11.32
N LYS A 75 13.40 -10.71 -10.73
CA LYS A 75 12.06 -10.75 -11.34
C LYS A 75 11.27 -9.47 -11.04
N PRO A 76 10.40 -9.02 -11.98
CA PRO A 76 9.52 -7.88 -11.73
C PRO A 76 8.65 -8.10 -10.50
N LYS A 77 8.59 -7.12 -9.58
CA LYS A 77 7.83 -7.24 -8.33
C LYS A 77 6.36 -7.51 -8.57
N VAL A 78 5.74 -6.82 -9.51
CA VAL A 78 4.30 -6.98 -9.82
C VAL A 78 3.96 -8.38 -10.34
N GLU A 79 4.88 -9.03 -11.07
CA GLU A 79 4.68 -10.38 -11.57
C GLU A 79 4.87 -11.43 -10.47
N VAL A 80 5.85 -11.24 -9.58
CA VAL A 80 6.05 -12.12 -8.42
C VAL A 80 4.85 -12.06 -7.49
N GLU A 81 4.31 -10.85 -7.26
CA GLU A 81 3.05 -10.67 -6.49
C GLU A 81 1.91 -11.45 -7.16
N LYS A 82 1.70 -11.24 -8.44
CA LYS A 82 0.63 -11.92 -9.20
C LYS A 82 0.73 -13.44 -9.08
N GLU A 83 1.91 -14.01 -9.32
CA GLU A 83 2.14 -15.46 -9.18
C GLU A 83 1.82 -15.97 -7.77
N ARG A 84 2.20 -15.21 -6.75
CA ARG A 84 1.93 -15.53 -5.36
C ARG A 84 0.44 -15.50 -5.05
N LEU A 85 -0.24 -14.43 -5.45
CA LEU A 85 -1.66 -14.22 -5.15
C LEU A 85 -2.57 -15.26 -5.82
N LEU A 86 -2.25 -15.68 -7.04
CA LEU A 86 -2.99 -16.72 -7.75
C LEU A 86 -2.88 -18.10 -7.08
N LYS A 87 -1.87 -18.33 -6.22
CA LYS A 87 -1.81 -19.53 -5.36
C LYS A 87 -2.70 -19.42 -4.13
N ILE A 88 -3.08 -18.20 -3.73
CA ILE A 88 -4.01 -17.93 -2.62
C ILE A 88 -5.45 -17.97 -3.14
N ASN A 89 -5.72 -17.23 -4.20
CA ASN A 89 -7.02 -17.16 -4.85
C ASN A 89 -6.86 -17.29 -6.37
N PRO A 90 -7.08 -18.49 -6.94
CA PRO A 90 -6.95 -18.71 -8.38
C PRO A 90 -7.94 -17.90 -9.23
N ASN A 91 -9.02 -17.40 -8.63
CA ASN A 91 -10.05 -16.60 -9.30
C ASN A 91 -9.84 -15.08 -9.14
N LEU A 92 -8.75 -14.66 -8.51
CA LEU A 92 -8.43 -13.25 -8.34
C LEU A 92 -8.10 -12.60 -9.68
N ASN A 93 -8.80 -11.53 -10.03
CA ASN A 93 -8.48 -10.74 -11.22
C ASN A 93 -7.35 -9.76 -10.91
N ILE A 94 -6.20 -9.93 -11.56
CA ILE A 94 -5.00 -9.13 -11.30
C ILE A 94 -4.49 -8.48 -12.58
N THR A 95 -4.48 -7.16 -12.58
CA THR A 95 -3.81 -6.33 -13.60
C THR A 95 -2.49 -5.83 -13.06
N THR A 96 -1.41 -5.96 -13.83
CA THR A 96 -0.06 -5.54 -13.43
C THR A 96 0.47 -4.45 -14.35
N TYR A 97 1.12 -3.44 -13.79
CA TYR A 97 1.84 -2.40 -14.49
C TYR A 97 3.28 -2.32 -13.96
N GLN A 98 4.23 -2.91 -14.69
CA GLN A 98 5.65 -2.73 -14.39
C GLN A 98 6.11 -1.36 -14.91
N MET A 99 5.83 -0.31 -14.14
CA MET A 99 6.15 1.06 -14.57
C MET A 99 6.33 2.01 -13.38
N PHE A 100 7.07 3.08 -13.62
CA PHE A 100 7.11 4.21 -12.71
C PHE A 100 5.83 5.02 -12.84
N TYR A 101 5.17 5.31 -11.71
CA TYR A 101 4.02 6.19 -11.69
C TYR A 101 4.45 7.65 -11.56
N ASP A 102 4.02 8.47 -12.50
CA ASP A 102 4.08 9.92 -12.47
C ASP A 102 2.84 10.55 -13.10
N ALA A 103 2.81 11.88 -13.19
CA ALA A 103 1.66 12.61 -13.72
C ALA A 103 1.29 12.22 -15.17
N SER A 104 2.24 11.79 -16.00
CA SER A 104 1.98 11.39 -17.39
C SER A 104 1.23 10.06 -17.50
N GLN A 105 1.25 9.24 -16.44
CA GLN A 105 0.60 7.93 -16.39
C GLN A 105 -0.79 7.97 -15.73
N ALA A 106 -1.14 9.10 -15.11
CA ALA A 106 -2.36 9.22 -14.32
C ALA A 106 -3.61 8.86 -15.11
N ASP A 107 -3.79 9.42 -16.29
CA ASP A 107 -4.98 9.12 -17.12
C ASP A 107 -5.02 7.67 -17.59
N LYS A 108 -3.87 7.09 -17.92
CA LYS A 108 -3.79 5.69 -18.35
C LYS A 108 -4.24 4.72 -17.26
N ILE A 109 -3.83 4.96 -16.00
CA ILE A 109 -4.10 4.05 -14.90
C ILE A 109 -5.44 4.39 -14.23
N LEU A 110 -5.67 5.66 -13.92
CA LEU A 110 -6.84 6.11 -13.16
C LEU A 110 -8.09 6.35 -14.01
N SER A 111 -8.07 6.05 -15.32
CA SER A 111 -9.28 5.89 -16.15
C SER A 111 -10.06 4.62 -15.79
N THR A 112 -9.41 3.63 -15.19
CA THR A 112 -10.06 2.47 -14.60
C THR A 112 -10.86 2.91 -13.38
N GLN A 113 -12.08 2.43 -13.24
CA GLN A 113 -12.88 2.66 -12.05
C GLN A 113 -12.35 1.82 -10.90
N PHE A 114 -11.79 2.47 -9.90
CA PHE A 114 -11.34 1.86 -8.66
C PHE A 114 -12.28 2.22 -7.52
N ASP A 115 -12.60 1.25 -6.68
CA ASP A 115 -13.33 1.49 -5.43
C ASP A 115 -12.42 2.08 -4.36
N TYR A 116 -11.11 1.77 -4.45
CA TYR A 116 -10.11 2.28 -3.51
C TYR A 116 -8.70 2.30 -4.11
N VAL A 117 -7.90 3.27 -3.69
CA VAL A 117 -6.47 3.38 -4.03
C VAL A 117 -5.63 3.32 -2.76
N VAL A 118 -4.58 2.51 -2.77
CA VAL A 118 -3.57 2.47 -1.71
C VAL A 118 -2.24 2.99 -2.25
N ASP A 119 -1.73 4.01 -1.60
CA ASP A 119 -0.43 4.60 -1.91
C ASP A 119 0.64 4.09 -0.94
N ALA A 120 1.51 3.21 -1.43
CA ALA A 120 2.70 2.70 -0.75
C ALA A 120 3.99 3.08 -1.50
N ILE A 121 3.95 4.14 -2.33
CA ILE A 121 5.10 4.68 -3.07
C ILE A 121 6.07 5.37 -2.10
N ASP A 122 7.36 5.37 -2.41
CA ASP A 122 8.40 6.10 -1.67
C ASP A 122 8.73 7.47 -2.27
N CYS A 123 8.43 7.71 -3.55
CA CYS A 123 8.66 8.98 -4.23
C CYS A 123 7.61 10.04 -3.86
N VAL A 124 8.05 11.11 -3.20
CA VAL A 124 7.15 12.18 -2.70
C VAL A 124 6.37 12.84 -3.83
N THR A 125 7.00 13.12 -4.96
CA THR A 125 6.34 13.78 -6.11
C THR A 125 5.22 12.91 -6.67
N SER A 126 5.47 11.61 -6.83
CA SER A 126 4.46 10.64 -7.27
C SER A 126 3.30 10.51 -6.29
N LYS A 127 3.59 10.46 -4.97
CA LYS A 127 2.55 10.45 -3.92
C LYS A 127 1.64 11.67 -3.99
N ILE A 128 2.22 12.86 -4.12
CA ILE A 128 1.45 14.11 -4.21
C ILE A 128 0.54 14.07 -5.43
N ASN A 129 1.08 13.72 -6.60
CA ASN A 129 0.30 13.65 -7.83
C ASN A 129 -0.83 12.60 -7.72
N LEU A 130 -0.54 11.41 -7.17
CA LEU A 130 -1.54 10.35 -7.00
C LEU A 130 -2.71 10.83 -6.13
N VAL A 131 -2.42 11.51 -5.02
CA VAL A 131 -3.45 12.08 -4.14
C VAL A 131 -4.27 13.15 -4.86
N GLU A 132 -3.62 14.05 -5.62
CA GLU A 132 -4.32 15.08 -6.41
C GLU A 132 -5.27 14.43 -7.43
N GLU A 133 -4.79 13.45 -8.15
CA GLU A 133 -5.57 12.78 -9.20
C GLU A 133 -6.72 11.95 -8.64
N CYS A 134 -6.52 11.25 -7.53
CA CYS A 134 -7.61 10.57 -6.82
C CYS A 134 -8.65 11.57 -6.31
N ASN A 135 -8.23 12.69 -5.72
CA ASN A 135 -9.13 13.73 -5.25
C ASN A 135 -9.98 14.34 -6.38
N LYS A 136 -9.36 14.65 -7.54
CA LYS A 136 -10.08 15.17 -8.73
C LYS A 136 -11.12 14.19 -9.25
N ARG A 137 -10.86 12.88 -9.15
CA ARG A 137 -11.73 11.79 -9.64
C ARG A 137 -12.68 11.25 -8.58
N ASN A 138 -12.66 11.79 -7.35
CA ASN A 138 -13.41 11.29 -6.20
C ASN A 138 -13.15 9.80 -5.91
N ILE A 139 -11.91 9.33 -6.12
CA ILE A 139 -11.50 7.96 -5.78
C ILE A 139 -10.99 7.96 -4.35
N PRO A 140 -11.55 7.13 -3.44
CA PRO A 140 -11.03 6.98 -2.08
C PRO A 140 -9.56 6.54 -2.09
N ILE A 141 -8.74 7.20 -1.26
CA ILE A 141 -7.30 6.90 -1.17
C ILE A 141 -6.83 6.89 0.28
N ILE A 142 -5.94 5.95 0.61
CA ILE A 142 -5.16 5.92 1.85
C ILE A 142 -3.68 5.85 1.53
N CYS A 143 -2.87 6.60 2.28
CA CYS A 143 -1.43 6.68 2.03
C CYS A 143 -0.60 6.16 3.20
N SER A 144 0.42 5.36 2.89
CA SER A 144 1.49 5.07 3.83
C SER A 144 2.42 6.26 4.00
N MET A 145 2.70 6.63 5.23
CA MET A 145 3.78 7.57 5.53
C MET A 145 5.09 6.80 5.80
N GLY A 146 6.14 7.49 6.26
CA GLY A 146 7.46 6.90 6.41
C GLY A 146 7.52 5.76 7.44
N THR A 147 8.00 4.60 7.00
CA THR A 147 8.20 3.40 7.84
C THR A 147 9.68 3.10 8.13
N GLY A 148 10.60 3.76 7.45
CA GLY A 148 12.03 3.58 7.64
C GLY A 148 12.58 4.13 8.96
N ASN A 149 13.72 3.60 9.41
CA ASN A 149 14.44 4.01 10.62
C ASN A 149 13.64 3.86 11.92
N LYS A 150 12.79 2.83 12.01
CA LYS A 150 11.89 2.56 13.13
C LYS A 150 12.01 1.11 13.60
N LEU A 151 11.65 0.86 14.86
CA LEU A 151 11.68 -0.46 15.50
C LEU A 151 10.38 -0.81 16.22
N ASP A 152 9.53 0.17 16.49
CA ASP A 152 8.29 -0.06 17.24
C ASP A 152 7.06 0.01 16.32
N PRO A 153 6.55 -1.15 15.86
CA PRO A 153 5.39 -1.18 14.99
C PRO A 153 4.09 -0.82 15.73
N THR A 154 4.08 -0.83 17.06
CA THR A 154 2.89 -0.49 17.86
C THR A 154 2.58 1.01 17.84
N LYS A 155 3.51 1.83 17.37
CA LYS A 155 3.36 3.28 17.26
C LYS A 155 2.72 3.74 15.94
N PHE A 156 2.29 2.82 15.08
CA PHE A 156 1.50 3.19 13.91
C PHE A 156 0.07 3.58 14.30
N GLU A 157 -0.41 4.63 13.65
CA GLU A 157 -1.77 5.13 13.81
C GLU A 157 -2.38 5.46 12.44
N ILE A 158 -3.70 5.34 12.37
CA ILE A 158 -4.51 5.88 11.28
C ILE A 158 -4.94 7.29 11.70
N ALA A 159 -4.71 8.26 10.83
CA ALA A 159 -5.10 9.64 11.09
C ALA A 159 -5.42 10.40 9.79
N ASP A 160 -6.06 11.54 9.94
CA ASP A 160 -6.03 12.57 8.92
C ASP A 160 -4.64 13.20 8.85
N ILE A 161 -4.15 13.50 7.64
CA ILE A 161 -2.81 14.09 7.43
C ILE A 161 -2.61 15.38 8.25
N SER A 162 -3.67 16.16 8.48
CA SER A 162 -3.63 17.38 9.26
C SER A 162 -3.30 17.15 10.74
N LYS A 163 -3.59 15.96 11.26
CA LYS A 163 -3.38 15.57 12.67
C LYS A 163 -2.09 14.80 12.90
N THR A 164 -1.30 14.56 11.86
CA THR A 164 -0.03 13.81 11.98
C THR A 164 1.04 14.62 12.69
N SER A 165 1.91 13.93 13.42
CA SER A 165 3.07 14.49 14.12
C SER A 165 4.33 13.68 13.83
N VAL A 166 5.51 14.14 14.27
CA VAL A 166 6.80 13.43 14.28
C VAL A 166 7.31 13.00 12.90
N CYS A 167 6.49 12.42 12.04
CA CYS A 167 6.90 11.84 10.76
C CYS A 167 7.34 12.91 9.73
N PRO A 168 8.62 12.91 9.27
CA PRO A 168 9.12 13.89 8.30
C PRO A 168 8.36 13.85 6.97
N LEU A 169 8.04 12.66 6.45
CA LEU A 169 7.30 12.48 5.21
C LEU A 169 5.89 13.09 5.34
N ALA A 170 5.19 12.81 6.43
CA ALA A 170 3.86 13.38 6.65
C ALA A 170 3.90 14.93 6.72
N LYS A 171 4.96 15.51 7.30
CA LYS A 171 5.17 16.97 7.32
C LYS A 171 5.30 17.54 5.91
N VAL A 172 6.08 16.88 5.05
CA VAL A 172 6.25 17.30 3.65
C VAL A 172 4.93 17.17 2.88
N MET A 173 4.28 16.01 2.96
CA MET A 173 3.00 15.74 2.30
C MET A 173 1.93 16.77 2.71
N ARG A 174 1.75 17.01 4.00
CA ARG A 174 0.79 18.01 4.51
C ARG A 174 1.05 19.40 3.96
N LYS A 175 2.32 19.83 3.91
CA LYS A 175 2.70 21.14 3.36
C LYS A 175 2.38 21.23 1.87
N GLU A 176 2.78 20.24 1.10
CA GLU A 176 2.63 20.27 -0.35
C GLU A 176 1.19 20.07 -0.82
N LEU A 177 0.42 19.20 -0.16
CA LEU A 177 -1.01 19.04 -0.42
C LEU A 177 -1.81 20.29 -0.01
N GLY A 178 -1.44 20.93 1.11
CA GLY A 178 -2.07 22.17 1.54
C GLY A 178 -1.93 23.31 0.53
N LYS A 179 -0.78 23.44 -0.17
CA LYS A 179 -0.60 24.39 -1.26
C LYS A 179 -1.55 24.16 -2.45
N ARG A 180 -2.04 22.91 -2.58
CA ARG A 180 -2.95 22.44 -3.65
C ARG A 180 -4.40 22.42 -3.22
N GLY A 181 -4.71 22.97 -2.02
CA GLY A 181 -6.06 23.01 -1.46
C GLY A 181 -6.54 21.70 -0.82
N ILE A 182 -5.71 20.65 -0.81
CA ILE A 182 -6.04 19.35 -0.21
C ILE A 182 -5.62 19.36 1.25
N LYS A 183 -6.60 19.47 2.14
CA LYS A 183 -6.40 19.59 3.60
C LYS A 183 -6.57 18.27 4.33
N HIS A 184 -7.29 17.33 3.73
CA HIS A 184 -7.66 16.05 4.34
C HIS A 184 -7.13 14.90 3.51
N LEU A 185 -6.55 13.90 4.16
CA LEU A 185 -6.07 12.67 3.55
C LEU A 185 -5.95 11.62 4.66
N LYS A 186 -6.56 10.46 4.49
CA LYS A 186 -6.38 9.32 5.39
C LYS A 186 -4.98 8.75 5.22
N VAL A 187 -4.24 8.61 6.31
CA VAL A 187 -2.86 8.11 6.29
C VAL A 187 -2.61 7.12 7.42
N VAL A 188 -1.68 6.19 7.18
CA VAL A 188 -1.02 5.41 8.24
C VAL A 188 0.36 6.01 8.47
N TYR A 189 0.63 6.43 9.70
CA TYR A 189 1.92 7.00 10.08
C TYR A 189 2.34 6.51 11.46
N SER A 190 3.62 6.62 11.78
CA SER A 190 4.14 6.24 13.10
C SER A 190 4.49 7.46 13.93
N LYS A 191 4.17 7.43 15.22
CA LYS A 191 4.62 8.39 16.24
C LYS A 191 6.03 8.11 16.77
N GLU A 192 6.68 7.05 16.30
CA GLU A 192 8.07 6.81 16.64
C GLU A 192 8.97 7.81 15.92
N GLU A 193 9.89 8.44 16.66
CA GLU A 193 10.94 9.26 16.07
C GLU A 193 11.91 8.38 15.28
N PRO A 194 12.22 8.75 14.00
CA PRO A 194 13.16 7.98 13.20
C PRO A 194 14.53 7.94 13.86
N LYS A 195 15.07 6.73 14.07
CA LYS A 195 16.45 6.57 14.57
C LYS A 195 17.44 7.06 13.53
N ARG A 196 18.44 7.78 13.96
CA ARG A 196 19.57 8.19 13.11
C ARG A 196 20.72 7.24 13.35
N PHE A 197 21.19 6.62 12.28
CA PHE A 197 22.41 5.83 12.28
C PHE A 197 23.36 6.50 11.30
N ASP A 198 24.50 6.97 11.80
CA ASP A 198 25.58 7.47 10.96
C ASP A 198 26.36 6.26 10.40
N VAL A 199 25.84 5.67 9.34
CA VAL A 199 26.55 4.65 8.58
C VAL A 199 26.91 5.23 7.22
N ASP A 200 28.18 5.55 7.01
CA ASP A 200 28.81 5.88 5.73
C ASP A 200 28.09 6.92 4.83
N ASN A 201 27.55 8.01 5.42
CA ASN A 201 26.86 9.07 4.67
C ASN A 201 25.76 8.60 3.72
N LYS A 202 25.25 7.38 3.84
CA LYS A 202 24.17 6.86 2.99
C LYS A 202 22.81 7.35 3.48
N ARG A 203 22.10 8.02 2.60
CA ARG A 203 20.72 8.53 2.84
C ARG A 203 19.64 7.45 2.75
N THR A 204 20.00 6.18 2.51
CA THR A 204 19.04 5.08 2.40
C THR A 204 18.46 4.76 3.77
N PRO A 205 17.15 4.85 3.97
CA PRO A 205 16.53 4.52 5.25
C PRO A 205 16.77 3.06 5.62
N ALA A 206 17.18 2.82 6.87
CA ALA A 206 17.25 1.47 7.42
C ALA A 206 15.83 0.91 7.62
N SER A 207 15.71 -0.41 7.56
CA SER A 207 14.42 -1.08 7.72
C SER A 207 14.58 -2.48 8.29
N ILE A 208 13.51 -2.98 8.91
CA ILE A 208 13.40 -4.32 9.48
C ILE A 208 12.03 -4.91 9.12
N SER A 209 11.92 -6.24 9.09
CA SER A 209 10.78 -6.95 8.54
C SER A 209 9.41 -6.57 9.12
N PHE A 210 9.32 -6.41 10.42
CA PHE A 210 8.03 -6.26 11.13
C PHE A 210 7.49 -4.81 11.16
N VAL A 211 8.26 -3.81 10.77
CA VAL A 211 7.79 -2.41 10.79
C VAL A 211 6.97 -2.06 9.54
N PRO A 212 7.51 -2.16 8.30
CA PRO A 212 6.73 -1.88 7.11
C PRO A 212 5.57 -2.87 6.90
N SER A 213 5.74 -4.13 7.33
CA SER A 213 4.69 -5.15 7.23
C SER A 213 3.46 -4.80 8.05
N VAL A 214 3.65 -4.38 9.31
CA VAL A 214 2.53 -3.95 10.16
C VAL A 214 1.85 -2.72 9.60
N ALA A 215 2.58 -1.74 9.07
CA ALA A 215 1.98 -0.59 8.39
C ALA A 215 1.11 -1.04 7.20
N GLY A 216 1.58 -2.02 6.41
CA GLY A 216 0.81 -2.59 5.30
C GLY A 216 -0.47 -3.28 5.74
N LEU A 217 -0.41 -4.07 6.82
CA LEU A 217 -1.59 -4.75 7.37
C LEU A 217 -2.62 -3.74 7.93
N ILE A 218 -2.17 -2.66 8.56
CA ILE A 218 -3.06 -1.58 9.04
C ILE A 218 -3.74 -0.89 7.85
N LEU A 219 -3.00 -0.55 6.78
CA LEU A 219 -3.58 0.02 5.56
C LEU A 219 -4.67 -0.89 4.98
N ALA A 220 -4.36 -2.18 4.82
CA ALA A 220 -5.33 -3.14 4.30
C ALA A 220 -6.58 -3.25 5.19
N SER A 221 -6.42 -3.21 6.51
CA SER A 221 -7.54 -3.26 7.44
C SER A 221 -8.50 -2.08 7.26
N GLU A 222 -7.97 -0.88 7.01
CA GLU A 222 -8.80 0.30 6.77
C GLU A 222 -9.51 0.23 5.42
N VAL A 223 -8.80 -0.20 4.37
CA VAL A 223 -9.43 -0.40 3.05
C VAL A 223 -10.60 -1.37 3.16
N VAL A 224 -10.40 -2.52 3.82
CA VAL A 224 -11.48 -3.51 4.00
C VAL A 224 -12.65 -2.92 4.78
N LYS A 225 -12.42 -2.20 5.87
CA LYS A 225 -13.48 -1.55 6.66
C LYS A 225 -14.25 -0.52 5.84
N ASP A 226 -13.55 0.31 5.08
CA ASP A 226 -14.18 1.34 4.24
C ASP A 226 -15.02 0.70 3.11
N LEU A 227 -14.57 -0.41 2.51
CA LEU A 227 -15.30 -1.11 1.45
C LEU A 227 -16.58 -1.82 1.92
N ILE A 228 -16.62 -2.22 3.20
CA ILE A 228 -17.77 -2.94 3.76
C ILE A 228 -18.73 -2.05 4.56
N SER A 229 -18.36 -0.76 4.78
CA SER A 229 -19.17 0.23 5.49
C SER A 229 -20.46 0.60 4.76
#